data_6cc47a424c6c1e3d1d43c08af7009541
#
_entry.id   6cc47a424c6c1e3d1d43c08af7009541
#
_cell.length_a   1.000
_cell.length_b   1.000
_cell.length_c   1.000
_cell.angle_alpha   90.00
_cell.angle_beta   90.00
_cell.angle_gamma   90.00
#
_symmetry.space_group_name_H-M   'P 1'
#
loop_
_entity.id
_entity.type
_entity.pdbx_description
1 polymer ?
#
loop_
_entity_poly.entity_id
_entity_poly.type
_entity_poly.pdbx_seq_one_letter_code
_entity_poly.pdbx_strand_id
1 'polypeptide(L)'
;MSKLLARLTALMLVATMFVPVSSKASHLAAGDIYYTYTGTPNTFLITLRLYRDCAGITMSSSETVCYTSASCNISQSITVNLVPGSGQQIPPSPCVPSAGPTTCQGGTAYGIEEYLYQAVLVMPAQCIDWKFQYETCCRNGNITTLNNAAGMGFYLETTMNNLDYPTNSSPHFNTIPVTQFCVNNQFYFDQGATDPDNDSITYTLINAQDASGFCPWTPFDLQYNAPYSGVYPISSANGVTMDLLTGVVAFLPNLLQNGVIAVRCFEYDRVTGLLKTIGKREIQINIVSTCTVVTPGFDSAQVASGVNIVIDGINNVTCDD
;
A
#
# COMPACT_ATOMS: atom_id res chain seq x y z
N MET A 1 -56.34 -4.49 24.43
CA MET A 1 -55.11 -3.64 24.55
C MET A 1 -53.83 -4.46 24.47
N SER A 2 -53.68 -5.63 25.06
CA SER A 2 -52.42 -6.40 25.07
C SER A 2 -51.93 -6.87 23.69
N LYS A 3 -52.84 -7.34 22.82
CA LYS A 3 -52.50 -7.85 21.45
C LYS A 3 -52.06 -6.71 20.50
N LEU A 4 -52.51 -5.48 20.68
CA LEU A 4 -52.10 -4.32 19.87
C LEU A 4 -50.73 -3.86 20.29
N LEU A 5 -50.45 -3.84 21.61
CA LEU A 5 -49.14 -3.48 22.15
C LEU A 5 -48.07 -4.47 21.72
N ALA A 6 -48.33 -5.78 21.74
CA ALA A 6 -47.42 -6.83 21.28
C ALA A 6 -47.11 -6.75 19.76
N ARG A 7 -48.11 -6.33 18.95
CA ARG A 7 -47.85 -6.09 17.50
C ARG A 7 -47.06 -4.86 17.22
N LEU A 8 -47.25 -3.78 17.99
CA LEU A 8 -46.45 -2.54 17.90
C LEU A 8 -45.00 -2.75 18.34
N THR A 9 -44.75 -3.52 19.41
CA THR A 9 -43.39 -3.86 19.85
C THR A 9 -42.69 -4.79 18.85
N ALA A 10 -43.37 -5.76 18.25
CA ALA A 10 -42.80 -6.61 17.21
C ALA A 10 -42.47 -5.80 15.94
N LEU A 11 -43.31 -4.84 15.54
CA LEU A 11 -43.07 -3.97 14.40
C LEU A 11 -41.88 -3.04 14.64
N MET A 12 -41.73 -2.50 15.85
CA MET A 12 -40.56 -1.68 16.24
C MET A 12 -39.26 -2.49 16.25
N LEU A 13 -39.28 -3.74 16.74
CA LEU A 13 -38.11 -4.63 16.72
C LEU A 13 -37.67 -4.96 15.28
N VAL A 14 -38.62 -5.19 14.37
CA VAL A 14 -38.33 -5.43 12.96
C VAL A 14 -37.81 -4.16 12.28
N ALA A 15 -38.33 -2.98 12.60
CA ALA A 15 -37.88 -1.72 12.04
C ALA A 15 -36.42 -1.35 12.45
N THR A 16 -35.98 -1.76 13.65
CA THR A 16 -34.60 -1.54 14.11
C THR A 16 -33.58 -2.45 13.40
N MET A 17 -34.01 -3.56 12.80
CA MET A 17 -33.14 -4.45 12.00
C MET A 17 -32.81 -3.91 10.59
N PHE A 18 -33.54 -2.87 10.14
CA PHE A 18 -33.34 -2.25 8.83
C PHE A 18 -32.65 -0.89 8.88
N VAL A 19 -32.01 -0.53 10.00
CA VAL A 19 -31.17 0.66 10.03
C VAL A 19 -29.92 0.30 9.19
N PRO A 20 -29.70 0.95 8.03
CA PRO A 20 -28.49 0.71 7.26
C PRO A 20 -27.31 1.18 8.11
N VAL A 21 -26.53 0.25 8.64
CA VAL A 21 -25.24 0.58 9.22
C VAL A 21 -24.37 0.97 8.01
N SER A 22 -24.16 2.26 7.81
CA SER A 22 -23.17 2.72 6.84
C SER A 22 -21.81 2.22 7.30
N SER A 23 -21.36 1.11 6.75
CA SER A 23 -19.98 0.66 6.89
C SER A 23 -19.10 1.74 6.25
N LYS A 24 -18.41 2.51 7.08
CA LYS A 24 -17.39 3.42 6.59
C LYS A 24 -16.17 2.57 6.29
N ALA A 25 -15.82 2.45 5.03
CA ALA A 25 -14.61 1.78 4.59
C ALA A 25 -13.37 2.51 5.14
N SER A 26 -12.31 1.78 5.45
CA SER A 26 -11.05 2.34 5.98
C SER A 26 -10.37 3.30 4.99
N HIS A 27 -10.66 3.20 3.69
CA HIS A 27 -10.09 4.01 2.61
C HIS A 27 -8.56 4.06 2.65
N LEU A 28 -7.93 2.90 2.83
CA LEU A 28 -6.48 2.80 2.67
C LEU A 28 -6.11 3.04 1.21
N ALA A 29 -5.20 3.98 1.00
CA ALA A 29 -4.70 4.34 -0.32
C ALA A 29 -3.45 3.54 -0.69
N ALA A 30 -2.64 3.15 0.29
CA ALA A 30 -1.47 2.31 0.08
C ALA A 30 -1.02 1.66 1.39
N GLY A 31 -0.09 0.71 1.29
CA GLY A 31 0.58 0.14 2.45
C GLY A 31 1.66 -0.87 2.11
N ASP A 32 2.51 -1.11 3.07
CA ASP A 32 3.52 -2.17 3.10
C ASP A 32 3.82 -2.60 4.54
N ILE A 33 4.43 -3.76 4.69
CA ILE A 33 4.93 -4.29 5.96
C ILE A 33 6.37 -4.78 5.77
N TYR A 34 7.25 -4.45 6.71
CA TYR A 34 8.66 -4.81 6.67
C TYR A 34 9.21 -5.01 8.07
N TYR A 35 10.40 -5.61 8.17
CA TYR A 35 11.11 -5.79 9.42
C TYR A 35 12.56 -5.32 9.33
N THR A 36 13.10 -4.87 10.46
CA THR A 36 14.49 -4.45 10.59
C THR A 36 15.14 -5.18 11.75
N TYR A 37 16.31 -5.76 11.53
CA TYR A 37 17.10 -6.37 12.59
C TYR A 37 17.59 -5.31 13.60
N THR A 38 17.40 -5.55 14.90
CA THR A 38 17.71 -4.56 15.93
C THR A 38 19.17 -4.58 16.42
N GLY A 39 20.00 -5.50 15.92
CA GLY A 39 21.32 -5.76 16.46
C GLY A 39 21.33 -6.75 17.65
N THR A 40 20.15 -7.13 18.16
CA THR A 40 20.01 -8.13 19.24
C THR A 40 19.56 -9.46 18.63
N PRO A 41 20.18 -10.59 19.00
CA PRO A 41 19.82 -11.90 18.44
C PRO A 41 18.31 -12.18 18.49
N ASN A 42 17.77 -12.67 17.38
CA ASN A 42 16.36 -13.01 17.19
C ASN A 42 15.37 -11.85 17.44
N THR A 43 15.83 -10.60 17.48
CA THR A 43 14.99 -9.44 17.80
C THR A 43 14.88 -8.51 16.60
N PHE A 44 13.64 -8.24 16.20
CA PHE A 44 13.33 -7.44 15.02
C PHE A 44 12.31 -6.35 15.34
N LEU A 45 12.47 -5.19 14.72
CA LEU A 45 11.46 -4.14 14.69
C LEU A 45 10.52 -4.44 13.53
N ILE A 46 9.27 -4.74 13.83
CA ILE A 46 8.22 -4.93 12.82
C ILE A 46 7.57 -3.57 12.58
N THR A 47 7.52 -3.14 11.33
CA THR A 47 6.89 -1.90 10.91
C THR A 47 5.77 -2.19 9.92
N LEU A 48 4.57 -1.75 10.24
CA LEU A 48 3.42 -1.67 9.34
C LEU A 48 3.26 -0.20 8.95
N ARG A 49 3.33 0.10 7.66
CA ARG A 49 3.13 1.43 7.12
C ARG A 49 1.85 1.46 6.29
N LEU A 50 0.96 2.36 6.64
CA LEU A 50 -0.33 2.53 6.00
C LEU A 50 -0.51 3.97 5.53
N TYR A 51 -1.11 4.14 4.37
CA TYR A 51 -1.47 5.45 3.83
C TYR A 51 -2.98 5.56 3.76
N ARG A 52 -3.53 6.54 4.45
CA ARG A 52 -4.96 6.78 4.55
C ARG A 52 -5.39 7.91 3.64
N ASP A 53 -6.44 7.70 2.87
CA ASP A 53 -7.21 8.79 2.27
C ASP A 53 -7.90 9.59 3.39
N CYS A 54 -7.67 10.90 3.45
CA CYS A 54 -8.19 11.75 4.51
C CYS A 54 -9.71 11.88 4.50
N ALA A 55 -10.39 11.53 3.39
CA ALA A 55 -11.84 11.43 3.34
C ALA A 55 -12.37 10.16 4.06
N GLY A 56 -11.50 9.19 4.37
CA GLY A 56 -11.85 7.96 5.07
C GLY A 56 -11.97 8.10 6.58
N ILE A 57 -12.18 6.97 7.26
CA ILE A 57 -12.25 6.91 8.73
C ILE A 57 -10.88 7.18 9.37
N THR A 58 -10.89 7.64 10.62
CA THR A 58 -9.67 7.84 11.42
C THR A 58 -8.97 6.51 11.66
N MET A 59 -7.64 6.51 11.58
CA MET A 59 -6.82 5.34 11.87
C MET A 59 -6.82 5.01 13.37
N SER A 60 -6.67 3.74 13.67
CA SER A 60 -6.57 3.21 15.04
C SER A 60 -5.26 3.63 15.70
N SER A 61 -5.20 3.63 17.02
CA SER A 61 -3.95 3.83 17.78
C SER A 61 -3.03 2.59 17.77
N SER A 62 -3.53 1.44 17.33
CA SER A 62 -2.79 0.20 17.21
C SER A 62 -3.42 -0.71 16.19
N GLU A 63 -2.61 -1.58 15.59
CA GLU A 63 -3.01 -2.60 14.63
C GLU A 63 -2.49 -3.97 15.06
N THR A 64 -3.03 -5.03 14.47
CA THR A 64 -2.60 -6.40 14.75
C THR A 64 -1.90 -6.99 13.53
N VAL A 65 -0.66 -7.45 13.71
CA VAL A 65 0.09 -8.18 12.71
C VAL A 65 0.16 -9.66 13.12
N CYS A 66 -0.27 -10.54 12.22
CA CYS A 66 -0.12 -11.97 12.38
C CYS A 66 1.28 -12.40 11.94
N TYR A 67 1.94 -13.28 12.69
CA TYR A 67 3.19 -13.88 12.27
C TYR A 67 3.16 -15.40 12.44
N THR A 68 3.51 -16.11 11.39
CA THR A 68 3.32 -17.56 11.29
C THR A 68 4.50 -18.23 10.60
N SER A 69 4.79 -19.46 10.98
CA SER A 69 5.74 -20.34 10.32
C SER A 69 5.16 -21.75 10.24
N ALA A 70 5.04 -22.26 9.02
CA ALA A 70 4.58 -23.63 8.80
C ALA A 70 5.65 -24.67 9.22
N SER A 71 6.92 -24.39 8.90
CA SER A 71 8.04 -25.29 9.24
C SER A 71 8.23 -25.47 10.76
N CYS A 72 7.92 -24.42 11.54
CA CYS A 72 8.00 -24.45 13.00
C CYS A 72 6.64 -24.72 13.67
N ASN A 73 5.56 -24.82 12.91
CA ASN A 73 4.19 -25.00 13.42
C ASN A 73 3.80 -23.91 14.44
N ILE A 74 4.10 -22.65 14.13
CA ILE A 74 3.81 -21.49 14.97
C ILE A 74 2.82 -20.57 14.27
N SER A 75 1.81 -20.11 15.02
CA SER A 75 0.85 -19.09 14.59
C SER A 75 0.55 -18.18 15.77
N GLN A 76 0.93 -16.91 15.66
CA GLN A 76 0.79 -15.91 16.72
C GLN A 76 0.51 -14.54 16.12
N SER A 77 0.19 -13.58 16.97
CA SER A 77 0.01 -12.17 16.57
C SER A 77 0.73 -11.24 17.52
N ILE A 78 1.07 -10.06 17.01
CA ILE A 78 1.64 -8.96 17.78
C ILE A 78 0.83 -7.69 17.53
N THR A 79 0.60 -6.91 18.59
CA THR A 79 0.05 -5.57 18.47
C THR A 79 1.18 -4.60 18.12
N VAL A 80 1.06 -3.92 16.99
CA VAL A 80 1.92 -2.81 16.58
C VAL A 80 1.23 -1.50 16.95
N ASN A 81 1.96 -0.60 17.60
CA ASN A 81 1.42 0.66 18.10
C ASN A 81 1.79 1.82 17.18
N LEU A 82 0.88 2.77 17.07
CA LEU A 82 1.08 4.01 16.32
C LEU A 82 2.33 4.73 16.82
N VAL A 83 3.25 5.04 15.90
CA VAL A 83 4.46 5.81 16.23
C VAL A 83 4.07 7.25 16.51
N PRO A 84 4.48 7.84 17.65
CA PRO A 84 4.21 9.24 17.96
C PRO A 84 4.71 10.18 16.87
N GLY A 85 3.84 11.08 16.42
CA GLY A 85 4.15 12.04 15.37
C GLY A 85 3.93 11.53 13.94
N SER A 86 3.54 10.26 13.73
CA SER A 86 3.01 9.79 12.45
C SER A 86 1.57 10.27 12.23
N GLY A 87 0.97 9.99 11.09
CA GLY A 87 -0.32 10.58 10.70
C GLY A 87 -0.14 11.97 10.07
N GLN A 88 1.00 12.19 9.44
CA GLN A 88 1.28 13.43 8.72
C GLN A 88 0.81 13.34 7.28
N GLN A 89 0.26 14.46 6.80
CA GLN A 89 -0.10 14.55 5.39
C GLN A 89 1.16 14.45 4.53
N ILE A 90 1.15 13.56 3.54
CA ILE A 90 2.20 13.50 2.53
C ILE A 90 2.01 14.63 1.49
N PRO A 91 3.10 15.11 0.87
CA PRO A 91 2.98 16.09 -0.20
C PRO A 91 2.04 15.60 -1.31
N PRO A 92 1.20 16.48 -1.89
CA PRO A 92 0.40 16.12 -3.05
C PRO A 92 1.29 15.73 -4.23
N SER A 93 0.72 14.98 -5.19
CA SER A 93 1.45 14.63 -6.41
C SER A 93 1.97 15.89 -7.11
N PRO A 94 3.26 15.95 -7.50
CA PRO A 94 3.81 17.10 -8.19
C PRO A 94 3.14 17.33 -9.54
N CYS A 95 2.58 16.28 -10.15
CA CYS A 95 1.93 16.32 -11.45
C CYS A 95 0.44 16.74 -11.38
N VAL A 96 -0.12 16.84 -10.18
CA VAL A 96 -1.53 17.22 -9.98
C VAL A 96 -1.57 18.39 -8.99
N PRO A 97 -1.53 19.64 -9.46
CA PRO A 97 -1.58 20.78 -8.57
C PRO A 97 -2.88 20.76 -7.76
N SER A 98 -2.76 20.86 -6.45
CA SER A 98 -3.92 20.98 -5.58
C SER A 98 -4.51 22.39 -5.70
N ALA A 99 -5.78 22.50 -6.10
CA ALA A 99 -6.49 23.77 -6.19
C ALA A 99 -6.99 24.27 -4.83
N GLY A 100 -6.24 24.06 -3.73
CA GLY A 100 -6.63 24.51 -2.39
C GLY A 100 -6.33 23.50 -1.28
N PRO A 101 -6.88 23.69 -0.07
CA PRO A 101 -6.68 22.79 1.04
C PRO A 101 -7.17 21.37 0.72
N THR A 102 -6.39 20.37 1.16
CA THR A 102 -6.75 18.96 0.99
C THR A 102 -7.84 18.52 1.98
N THR A 103 -8.40 17.34 1.75
CA THR A 103 -9.33 16.69 2.70
C THR A 103 -8.70 16.48 4.09
N CYS A 104 -7.38 16.37 4.19
CA CYS A 104 -6.65 16.32 5.47
C CYS A 104 -6.73 17.65 6.24
N GLN A 105 -6.96 18.75 5.55
CA GLN A 105 -7.04 20.10 6.09
C GLN A 105 -8.48 20.65 6.11
N GLY A 106 -9.47 19.78 5.89
CA GLY A 106 -10.89 20.16 5.80
C GLY A 106 -11.30 20.77 4.46
N GLY A 107 -10.44 20.72 3.44
CA GLY A 107 -10.75 21.13 2.09
C GLY A 107 -11.36 20.01 1.24
N THR A 108 -11.34 20.20 -0.09
CA THR A 108 -11.91 19.26 -1.07
C THR A 108 -10.88 18.58 -1.97
N ALA A 109 -9.64 19.07 -1.99
CA ALA A 109 -8.58 18.44 -2.77
C ALA A 109 -8.19 17.11 -2.11
N TYR A 110 -7.82 16.13 -2.94
CA TYR A 110 -7.42 14.82 -2.46
C TYR A 110 -6.17 14.91 -1.58
N GLY A 111 -6.22 14.29 -0.42
CA GLY A 111 -5.13 14.28 0.56
C GLY A 111 -4.93 12.90 1.18
N ILE A 112 -3.69 12.59 1.49
CA ILE A 112 -3.26 11.33 2.09
C ILE A 112 -2.38 11.61 3.29
N GLU A 113 -2.51 10.79 4.31
CA GLU A 113 -1.67 10.76 5.52
C GLU A 113 -0.92 9.44 5.62
N GLU A 114 0.34 9.49 6.05
CA GLU A 114 1.16 8.31 6.36
C GLU A 114 1.06 7.97 7.85
N TYR A 115 0.78 6.70 8.14
CA TYR A 115 0.71 6.15 9.49
C TYR A 115 1.74 5.02 9.64
N LEU A 116 2.62 5.14 10.64
CA LEU A 116 3.59 4.11 10.99
C LEU A 116 3.17 3.43 12.29
N TYR A 117 3.12 2.10 12.27
CA TYR A 117 2.88 1.28 13.45
C TYR A 117 4.07 0.38 13.67
N GLN A 118 4.55 0.30 14.91
CA GLN A 118 5.76 -0.46 15.23
C GLN A 118 5.62 -1.30 16.50
N ALA A 119 6.32 -2.42 16.52
CA ALA A 119 6.59 -3.20 17.71
C ALA A 119 7.94 -3.92 17.58
N VAL A 120 8.64 -4.05 18.70
CA VAL A 120 9.83 -4.93 18.80
C VAL A 120 9.34 -6.34 19.09
N LEU A 121 9.75 -7.30 18.26
CA LEU A 121 9.40 -8.71 18.37
C LEU A 121 10.67 -9.55 18.60
N VAL A 122 10.68 -10.31 19.70
CA VAL A 122 11.65 -11.39 19.89
C VAL A 122 11.06 -12.64 19.25
N MET A 123 11.69 -13.13 18.18
CA MET A 123 11.21 -14.30 17.45
C MET A 123 11.28 -15.55 18.35
N PRO A 124 10.18 -16.32 18.44
CA PRO A 124 10.11 -17.49 19.32
C PRO A 124 10.96 -18.67 18.86
N ALA A 125 11.36 -18.66 17.59
CA ALA A 125 12.20 -19.70 16.97
C ALA A 125 12.94 -19.16 15.75
N GLN A 126 13.96 -19.90 15.30
CA GLN A 126 14.57 -19.71 13.98
C GLN A 126 13.90 -20.65 12.99
N CYS A 127 13.26 -20.10 11.97
CA CYS A 127 12.49 -20.83 10.95
C CYS A 127 12.78 -20.25 9.56
N ILE A 128 12.61 -21.07 8.53
CA ILE A 128 12.91 -20.67 7.15
C ILE A 128 11.77 -19.91 6.47
N ASP A 129 10.58 -19.87 7.04
CA ASP A 129 9.33 -19.52 6.32
C ASP A 129 8.37 -18.65 7.14
N TRP A 130 8.88 -17.76 7.97
CA TRP A 130 8.03 -16.79 8.65
C TRP A 130 7.28 -15.93 7.63
N LYS A 131 6.01 -15.66 7.95
CA LYS A 131 5.16 -14.69 7.25
C LYS A 131 4.61 -13.71 8.26
N PHE A 132 4.80 -12.43 8.02
CA PHE A 132 4.10 -11.34 8.70
C PHE A 132 2.96 -10.89 7.81
N GLN A 133 1.76 -10.88 8.35
CA GLN A 133 0.53 -10.65 7.60
C GLN A 133 -0.31 -9.56 8.27
N TYR A 134 -0.90 -8.70 7.46
CA TYR A 134 -1.87 -7.70 7.88
C TYR A 134 -3.06 -7.72 6.94
N GLU A 135 -4.26 -7.67 7.50
CA GLU A 135 -5.50 -7.57 6.74
C GLU A 135 -6.44 -6.58 7.42
N THR A 136 -7.13 -5.79 6.64
CA THR A 136 -8.19 -4.90 7.11
C THR A 136 -9.26 -4.71 6.05
N CYS A 137 -10.51 -4.63 6.46
CA CYS A 137 -11.63 -4.25 5.60
C CYS A 137 -11.83 -2.72 5.68
N CYS A 138 -12.26 -2.04 4.67
CA CYS A 138 -12.58 -2.42 3.31
C CYS A 138 -11.94 -1.38 2.39
N ARG A 139 -11.77 -1.73 1.09
CA ARG A 139 -11.23 -0.83 0.07
C ARG A 139 -12.18 0.31 -0.23
N ASN A 140 -11.63 1.35 -0.87
CA ASN A 140 -12.44 2.42 -1.43
C ASN A 140 -13.37 1.87 -2.54
N GLY A 141 -14.67 2.08 -2.37
CA GLY A 141 -15.67 1.65 -3.34
C GLY A 141 -15.60 2.33 -4.70
N ASN A 142 -14.81 3.42 -4.80
CA ASN A 142 -14.58 4.12 -6.06
C ASN A 142 -13.55 3.44 -6.98
N ILE A 143 -12.91 2.36 -6.56
CA ILE A 143 -12.01 1.58 -7.42
C ILE A 143 -12.85 0.89 -8.50
N THR A 144 -12.68 1.33 -9.75
CA THR A 144 -13.51 0.89 -10.89
C THR A 144 -12.95 -0.34 -11.60
N THR A 145 -11.67 -0.66 -11.39
CA THR A 145 -10.99 -1.79 -12.05
C THR A 145 -11.14 -3.12 -11.30
N LEU A 146 -11.60 -3.08 -10.04
CA LEU A 146 -11.91 -4.27 -9.25
C LEU A 146 -13.41 -4.55 -9.20
N ASN A 147 -13.77 -5.82 -9.19
CA ASN A 147 -15.15 -6.24 -8.95
C ASN A 147 -15.47 -6.10 -7.46
N ASN A 148 -16.56 -5.40 -7.12
CA ASN A 148 -17.06 -5.22 -5.75
C ASN A 148 -15.99 -4.68 -4.75
N ALA A 149 -15.19 -3.70 -5.17
CA ALA A 149 -14.08 -3.17 -4.35
C ALA A 149 -14.49 -2.80 -2.91
N ALA A 150 -15.68 -2.21 -2.71
CA ALA A 150 -16.19 -1.80 -1.39
C ALA A 150 -16.40 -2.96 -0.40
N GLY A 151 -16.53 -4.18 -0.90
CA GLY A 151 -16.68 -5.38 -0.08
C GLY A 151 -15.39 -6.18 0.11
N MET A 152 -14.27 -5.69 -0.45
CA MET A 152 -12.99 -6.41 -0.44
C MET A 152 -12.02 -5.79 0.56
N GLY A 153 -11.26 -6.64 1.26
CA GLY A 153 -10.22 -6.26 2.20
C GLY A 153 -8.92 -5.82 1.51
N PHE A 154 -8.01 -5.35 2.33
CA PHE A 154 -6.66 -4.91 1.96
C PHE A 154 -5.66 -5.81 2.69
N TYR A 155 -4.89 -6.60 1.94
CA TYR A 155 -3.96 -7.59 2.49
C TYR A 155 -2.52 -7.27 2.15
N LEU A 156 -1.65 -7.31 3.16
CA LEU A 156 -0.20 -7.13 3.05
C LEU A 156 0.53 -8.32 3.65
N GLU A 157 1.69 -8.65 3.09
CA GLU A 157 2.58 -9.66 3.67
C GLU A 157 4.05 -9.34 3.42
N THR A 158 4.90 -9.79 4.35
CA THR A 158 6.34 -9.95 4.14
C THR A 158 6.81 -11.27 4.71
N THR A 159 7.82 -11.89 4.10
CA THR A 159 8.40 -13.17 4.57
C THR A 159 9.76 -12.94 5.21
N MET A 160 10.18 -13.87 6.08
CA MET A 160 11.47 -13.86 6.74
C MET A 160 12.02 -15.29 6.85
N ASN A 161 13.29 -15.45 6.56
CA ASN A 161 14.06 -16.65 6.88
C ASN A 161 15.13 -16.26 7.92
N ASN A 162 14.80 -16.37 9.21
CA ASN A 162 15.77 -16.05 10.27
C ASN A 162 16.60 -17.27 10.72
N LEU A 163 16.40 -18.43 10.11
CA LEU A 163 17.26 -19.59 10.34
C LEU A 163 18.58 -19.45 9.56
N ASP A 164 18.49 -19.20 8.25
CA ASP A 164 19.65 -19.08 7.38
C ASP A 164 20.23 -17.66 7.40
N TYR A 165 19.37 -16.65 7.61
CA TYR A 165 19.72 -15.23 7.59
C TYR A 165 19.28 -14.51 8.88
N PRO A 166 19.90 -14.82 10.04
CA PRO A 166 19.42 -14.39 11.37
C PRO A 166 19.54 -12.89 11.65
N THR A 167 20.28 -12.15 10.82
CA THR A 167 20.50 -10.70 10.97
C THR A 167 19.95 -9.89 9.82
N ASN A 168 19.22 -10.52 8.90
CA ASN A 168 18.66 -9.86 7.73
C ASN A 168 17.57 -8.86 8.10
N SER A 169 17.57 -7.73 7.42
CA SER A 169 16.45 -6.77 7.41
C SER A 169 15.78 -6.82 6.04
N SER A 170 14.46 -6.81 5.99
CA SER A 170 13.77 -6.85 4.70
C SER A 170 13.91 -5.55 3.93
N PRO A 171 13.81 -5.58 2.59
CA PRO A 171 13.64 -4.39 1.80
C PRO A 171 12.42 -3.59 2.26
N HIS A 172 12.50 -2.28 2.14
CA HIS A 172 11.39 -1.37 2.41
C HIS A 172 11.27 -0.32 1.31
N PHE A 173 10.05 0.08 1.01
CA PHE A 173 9.77 1.05 -0.05
C PHE A 173 9.96 2.47 0.49
N ASN A 174 11.00 3.18 0.06
CA ASN A 174 11.29 4.55 0.51
C ASN A 174 10.52 5.61 -0.27
N THR A 175 10.11 5.29 -1.50
CA THR A 175 9.34 6.22 -2.31
C THR A 175 7.93 6.38 -1.76
N ILE A 176 7.53 7.63 -1.51
CA ILE A 176 6.16 7.97 -1.14
C ILE A 176 5.22 7.51 -2.27
N PRO A 177 4.11 6.80 -1.96
CA PRO A 177 3.19 6.35 -2.99
C PRO A 177 2.51 7.56 -3.65
N VAL A 178 2.71 7.71 -4.95
CA VAL A 178 1.93 8.63 -5.75
C VAL A 178 0.60 7.97 -6.08
N THR A 179 -0.48 8.64 -5.75
CA THR A 179 -1.84 8.08 -5.88
C THR A 179 -2.71 8.83 -6.89
N GLN A 180 -2.21 9.92 -7.46
CA GLN A 180 -2.91 10.68 -8.51
C GLN A 180 -2.04 10.86 -9.72
N PHE A 181 -2.61 10.57 -10.89
CA PHE A 181 -1.97 10.69 -12.21
C PHE A 181 -2.91 11.34 -13.21
N CYS A 182 -2.34 12.01 -14.19
CA CYS A 182 -3.11 12.72 -15.22
C CYS A 182 -3.42 11.82 -16.41
N VAL A 183 -4.66 11.88 -16.92
CA VAL A 183 -4.98 11.25 -18.19
C VAL A 183 -4.15 11.84 -19.32
N ASN A 184 -3.75 11.00 -20.29
CA ASN A 184 -2.96 11.34 -21.48
C ASN A 184 -1.53 11.82 -21.23
N ASN A 185 -0.99 11.64 -20.02
CA ASN A 185 0.41 11.92 -19.73
C ASN A 185 1.17 10.61 -19.47
N GLN A 186 2.40 10.51 -20.00
CA GLN A 186 3.28 9.36 -19.73
C GLN A 186 3.84 9.47 -18.31
N PHE A 187 3.79 8.37 -17.57
CA PHE A 187 4.35 8.29 -16.22
C PHE A 187 5.36 7.16 -16.10
N TYR A 188 6.37 7.43 -15.28
CA TYR A 188 7.36 6.48 -14.80
C TYR A 188 7.33 6.53 -13.28
N PHE A 189 6.70 5.52 -12.68
CA PHE A 189 6.48 5.45 -11.24
C PHE A 189 7.44 4.46 -10.61
N ASP A 190 8.49 4.98 -9.98
CA ASP A 190 9.46 4.18 -9.25
C ASP A 190 8.87 3.67 -7.92
N GLN A 191 8.98 2.37 -7.65
CA GLN A 191 8.57 1.78 -6.38
C GLN A 191 9.56 2.08 -5.26
N GLY A 192 10.84 2.36 -5.57
CA GLY A 192 11.86 2.86 -4.67
C GLY A 192 12.12 1.98 -3.45
N ALA A 193 12.16 0.66 -3.60
CA ALA A 193 12.58 -0.20 -2.51
C ALA A 193 14.10 -0.20 -2.36
N THR A 194 14.56 -0.14 -1.12
CA THR A 194 15.98 -0.28 -0.75
C THR A 194 16.14 -1.37 0.29
N ASP A 195 17.27 -2.05 0.23
CA ASP A 195 17.65 -3.07 1.18
C ASP A 195 18.72 -2.56 2.14
N PRO A 196 18.49 -2.63 3.49
CA PRO A 196 19.47 -2.14 4.47
C PRO A 196 20.79 -2.92 4.47
N ASP A 197 20.74 -4.19 4.07
CA ASP A 197 21.90 -5.09 4.03
C ASP A 197 22.61 -5.06 2.66
N ASN A 198 22.10 -4.24 1.73
CA ASN A 198 22.55 -4.10 0.35
C ASN A 198 22.39 -5.38 -0.48
N ASP A 199 21.39 -6.17 -0.25
CA ASP A 199 21.05 -7.33 -1.05
C ASP A 199 20.42 -6.95 -2.40
N SER A 200 20.32 -7.92 -3.31
CA SER A 200 19.76 -7.69 -4.64
C SER A 200 18.25 -7.74 -4.60
N ILE A 201 17.58 -6.75 -5.20
CA ILE A 201 16.12 -6.67 -5.23
C ILE A 201 15.63 -6.85 -6.67
N THR A 202 14.54 -7.60 -6.85
CA THR A 202 13.78 -7.64 -8.09
C THR A 202 12.29 -7.43 -7.81
N TYR A 203 11.51 -7.09 -8.84
CA TYR A 203 10.11 -6.71 -8.69
C TYR A 203 9.20 -7.45 -9.66
N THR A 204 7.92 -7.57 -9.31
CA THR A 204 6.88 -8.00 -10.24
C THR A 204 5.55 -7.37 -9.87
N LEU A 205 4.73 -7.09 -10.89
CA LEU A 205 3.31 -6.77 -10.69
C LEU A 205 2.55 -8.05 -10.32
N ILE A 206 1.64 -7.93 -9.37
CA ILE A 206 0.75 -9.02 -8.94
C ILE A 206 -0.69 -8.55 -8.90
N ASN A 207 -1.63 -9.48 -8.77
CA ASN A 207 -3.01 -9.13 -8.44
C ASN A 207 -3.09 -8.51 -7.04
N ALA A 208 -3.95 -7.52 -6.86
CA ALA A 208 -4.36 -7.08 -5.55
C ALA A 208 -5.02 -8.25 -4.80
N GLN A 209 -4.83 -8.31 -3.50
CA GLN A 209 -5.27 -9.45 -2.70
C GLN A 209 -6.12 -9.01 -1.51
N ASP A 210 -7.04 -9.86 -1.16
CA ASP A 210 -7.75 -9.90 0.11
C ASP A 210 -7.35 -11.17 0.86
N ALA A 211 -7.82 -11.35 2.08
CA ALA A 211 -7.61 -12.59 2.81
C ALA A 211 -8.85 -12.99 3.60
N SER A 212 -8.98 -14.29 3.85
CA SER A 212 -10.07 -14.87 4.63
C SER A 212 -9.58 -15.53 5.91
N GLY A 213 -10.48 -15.72 6.86
CA GLY A 213 -10.19 -16.34 8.14
C GLY A 213 -9.68 -15.35 9.19
N PHE A 214 -8.94 -15.88 10.13
CA PHE A 214 -8.24 -15.14 11.17
C PHE A 214 -6.78 -15.56 11.12
N CYS A 215 -5.92 -15.00 11.99
CA CYS A 215 -4.50 -15.38 12.04
C CYS A 215 -4.30 -16.91 12.18
N PRO A 216 -3.65 -17.57 11.20
CA PRO A 216 -3.10 -17.07 9.94
C PRO A 216 -4.19 -16.76 8.89
N TRP A 217 -4.04 -15.62 8.22
CA TRP A 217 -4.91 -15.30 7.09
C TRP A 217 -4.55 -16.12 5.87
N THR A 218 -5.58 -16.47 5.08
CA THR A 218 -5.43 -17.15 3.79
C THR A 218 -5.66 -16.14 2.67
N PRO A 219 -4.60 -15.65 2.00
CA PRO A 219 -4.74 -14.68 0.94
C PRO A 219 -5.35 -15.30 -0.33
N PHE A 220 -6.10 -14.49 -1.07
CA PHE A 220 -6.61 -14.82 -2.39
C PHE A 220 -6.59 -13.59 -3.31
N ASP A 221 -6.44 -13.83 -4.60
CA ASP A 221 -6.41 -12.78 -5.60
C ASP A 221 -7.80 -12.20 -5.82
N LEU A 222 -7.87 -10.87 -5.91
CA LEU A 222 -9.12 -10.17 -6.22
C LEU A 222 -9.50 -10.35 -7.68
N GLN A 223 -10.81 -10.32 -7.93
CA GLN A 223 -11.35 -10.35 -9.27
C GLN A 223 -11.33 -8.94 -9.87
N TYR A 224 -10.72 -8.81 -11.02
CA TYR A 224 -10.71 -7.57 -11.81
C TYR A 224 -11.88 -7.55 -12.79
N ASN A 225 -12.39 -6.35 -13.08
CA ASN A 225 -13.31 -6.14 -14.18
C ASN A 225 -12.54 -6.20 -15.51
N ALA A 226 -13.03 -6.97 -16.48
CA ALA A 226 -12.36 -7.04 -17.79
C ALA A 226 -12.28 -5.65 -18.46
N PRO A 227 -11.14 -5.29 -19.07
CA PRO A 227 -9.97 -6.11 -19.40
C PRO A 227 -8.84 -6.10 -18.34
N TYR A 228 -9.07 -5.56 -17.15
CA TYR A 228 -8.04 -5.31 -16.13
C TYR A 228 -7.55 -6.60 -15.46
N SER A 229 -6.33 -6.51 -14.92
CA SER A 229 -5.65 -7.57 -14.16
C SER A 229 -4.54 -6.95 -13.31
N GLY A 230 -3.83 -7.73 -12.50
CA GLY A 230 -2.67 -7.25 -11.74
C GLY A 230 -1.53 -6.71 -12.62
N VAL A 231 -1.36 -7.27 -13.83
CA VAL A 231 -0.36 -6.79 -14.81
C VAL A 231 -0.89 -5.72 -15.77
N TYR A 232 -2.18 -5.50 -15.77
CA TYR A 232 -2.87 -4.43 -16.52
C TYR A 232 -3.90 -3.76 -15.60
N PRO A 233 -3.45 -3.07 -14.53
CA PRO A 233 -4.32 -2.60 -13.46
C PRO A 233 -5.18 -1.37 -13.84
N ILE A 234 -4.81 -0.67 -14.93
CA ILE A 234 -5.51 0.50 -15.46
C ILE A 234 -5.50 0.50 -16.98
N SER A 235 -6.40 1.26 -17.59
CA SER A 235 -6.38 1.52 -19.03
C SER A 235 -5.20 2.42 -19.39
N SER A 236 -4.36 1.96 -20.29
CA SER A 236 -3.15 2.63 -20.74
C SER A 236 -2.97 2.46 -22.24
N ALA A 237 -2.69 3.55 -22.96
CA ALA A 237 -2.57 3.54 -24.41
C ALA A 237 -1.42 2.65 -24.89
N ASN A 238 -0.32 2.58 -24.11
CA ASN A 238 0.87 1.80 -24.43
C ASN A 238 1.00 0.52 -23.56
N GLY A 239 -0.08 0.12 -22.89
CA GLY A 239 -0.01 -0.93 -21.87
C GLY A 239 0.59 -0.43 -20.56
N VAL A 240 0.76 -1.35 -19.61
CA VAL A 240 1.48 -1.12 -18.34
C VAL A 240 2.68 -2.04 -18.34
N THR A 241 3.86 -1.50 -18.07
CA THR A 241 5.10 -2.27 -17.98
C THR A 241 5.80 -2.02 -16.66
N MET A 242 6.57 -2.99 -16.19
CA MET A 242 7.43 -2.86 -15.03
C MET A 242 8.84 -3.30 -15.37
N ASP A 243 9.81 -2.48 -15.05
CA ASP A 243 11.20 -2.89 -15.04
C ASP A 243 11.46 -3.76 -13.80
N LEU A 244 11.89 -5.00 -14.02
CA LEU A 244 12.04 -6.00 -12.98
C LEU A 244 13.22 -5.73 -12.04
N LEU A 245 14.18 -4.91 -12.45
CA LEU A 245 15.39 -4.59 -11.65
C LEU A 245 15.26 -3.28 -10.91
N THR A 246 14.62 -2.28 -11.52
CA THR A 246 14.44 -0.96 -10.89
C THR A 246 13.10 -0.80 -10.18
N GLY A 247 12.09 -1.62 -10.53
CA GLY A 247 10.74 -1.48 -10.00
C GLY A 247 9.94 -0.33 -10.62
N VAL A 248 10.46 0.33 -11.65
CA VAL A 248 9.74 1.40 -12.35
C VAL A 248 8.55 0.84 -13.11
N VAL A 249 7.37 1.35 -12.80
CA VAL A 249 6.12 1.07 -13.53
C VAL A 249 5.86 2.19 -14.51
N ALA A 250 5.79 1.88 -15.80
CA ALA A 250 5.52 2.85 -16.86
C ALA A 250 4.13 2.64 -17.47
N PHE A 251 3.38 3.73 -17.66
CA PHE A 251 2.04 3.71 -18.24
C PHE A 251 1.64 5.09 -18.79
N LEU A 252 0.75 5.08 -19.78
CA LEU A 252 0.11 6.26 -20.37
C LEU A 252 -1.42 6.13 -20.19
N PRO A 253 -2.00 6.61 -19.07
CA PRO A 253 -3.42 6.42 -18.80
C PRO A 253 -4.26 7.19 -19.82
N ASN A 254 -5.27 6.54 -20.38
CA ASN A 254 -6.12 7.11 -21.42
C ASN A 254 -7.61 7.16 -21.02
N LEU A 255 -7.92 6.84 -19.76
CA LEU A 255 -9.27 6.84 -19.21
C LEU A 255 -9.25 7.35 -17.76
N LEU A 256 -10.25 8.18 -17.41
CA LEU A 256 -10.50 8.59 -16.02
C LEU A 256 -11.01 7.38 -15.24
N GLN A 257 -10.25 6.92 -14.25
CA GLN A 257 -10.55 5.70 -13.49
C GLN A 257 -9.76 5.63 -12.20
N ASN A 258 -10.18 4.77 -11.31
CA ASN A 258 -9.45 4.41 -10.11
C ASN A 258 -9.09 2.92 -10.18
N GLY A 259 -7.82 2.62 -9.98
CA GLY A 259 -7.28 1.26 -10.03
C GLY A 259 -6.38 0.96 -8.85
N VAL A 260 -5.80 -0.24 -8.84
CA VAL A 260 -4.86 -0.69 -7.82
C VAL A 260 -3.63 -1.30 -8.47
N ILE A 261 -2.46 -0.77 -8.15
CA ILE A 261 -1.16 -1.39 -8.46
C ILE A 261 -0.69 -2.16 -7.23
N ALA A 262 -0.45 -3.46 -7.38
CA ALA A 262 0.16 -4.28 -6.36
C ALA A 262 1.51 -4.81 -6.87
N VAL A 263 2.54 -4.65 -6.05
CA VAL A 263 3.92 -4.99 -6.37
C VAL A 263 4.46 -5.95 -5.32
N ARG A 264 5.17 -6.96 -5.78
CA ARG A 264 5.98 -7.83 -4.94
C ARG A 264 7.44 -7.55 -5.21
N CYS A 265 8.23 -7.33 -4.17
CA CYS A 265 9.68 -7.28 -4.24
C CYS A 265 10.28 -8.56 -3.66
N PHE A 266 11.36 -9.02 -4.27
CA PHE A 266 12.09 -10.22 -3.88
C PHE A 266 13.52 -9.81 -3.55
N GLU A 267 13.98 -10.17 -2.37
CA GLU A 267 15.33 -9.95 -1.90
C GLU A 267 16.15 -11.23 -2.09
N TYR A 268 17.31 -11.10 -2.68
CA TYR A 268 18.25 -12.21 -2.91
C TYR A 268 19.61 -11.88 -2.34
N ASP A 269 20.17 -12.82 -1.59
CA ASP A 269 21.56 -12.77 -1.13
C ASP A 269 22.49 -12.55 -2.30
N ARG A 270 23.33 -11.51 -2.24
CA ARG A 270 24.22 -11.14 -3.36
C ARG A 270 25.28 -12.16 -3.72
N VAL A 271 25.67 -13.01 -2.75
CA VAL A 271 26.74 -13.97 -2.94
C VAL A 271 26.21 -15.29 -3.46
N THR A 272 25.12 -15.76 -2.88
CA THR A 272 24.56 -17.08 -3.17
C THR A 272 23.44 -17.03 -4.21
N GLY A 273 22.80 -15.88 -4.40
CA GLY A 273 21.62 -15.72 -5.24
C GLY A 273 20.35 -16.37 -4.65
N LEU A 274 20.39 -16.78 -3.40
CA LEU A 274 19.24 -17.41 -2.74
C LEU A 274 18.24 -16.35 -2.24
N LEU A 275 16.96 -16.67 -2.35
CA LEU A 275 15.87 -15.84 -1.87
C LEU A 275 15.87 -15.74 -0.36
N LYS A 276 15.82 -14.51 0.19
CA LYS A 276 15.77 -14.21 1.62
C LYS A 276 14.40 -13.76 2.07
N THR A 277 13.82 -12.80 1.33
CA THR A 277 12.57 -12.13 1.71
C THR A 277 11.70 -11.86 0.48
N ILE A 278 10.40 -11.90 0.68
CA ILE A 278 9.40 -11.39 -0.26
C ILE A 278 8.61 -10.33 0.47
N GLY A 279 8.61 -9.09 -0.05
CA GLY A 279 7.78 -8.00 0.44
C GLY A 279 6.66 -7.67 -0.53
N LYS A 280 5.57 -7.10 -0.02
CA LYS A 280 4.44 -6.65 -0.84
C LYS A 280 4.09 -5.21 -0.52
N ARG A 281 3.85 -4.43 -1.58
CA ARG A 281 3.27 -3.09 -1.53
C ARG A 281 2.02 -3.05 -2.39
N GLU A 282 1.02 -2.31 -1.94
CA GLU A 282 -0.17 -2.06 -2.73
C GLU A 282 -0.53 -0.57 -2.67
N ILE A 283 -0.96 -0.01 -3.83
CA ILE A 283 -1.25 1.41 -4.00
C ILE A 283 -2.53 1.55 -4.82
N GLN A 284 -3.51 2.28 -4.29
CA GLN A 284 -4.63 2.79 -5.07
C GLN A 284 -4.17 3.97 -5.90
N ILE A 285 -4.52 3.99 -7.18
CA ILE A 285 -4.22 5.07 -8.10
C ILE A 285 -5.50 5.67 -8.65
N ASN A 286 -5.51 7.01 -8.78
CA ASN A 286 -6.63 7.78 -9.29
C ASN A 286 -6.16 8.52 -10.54
N ILE A 287 -6.79 8.25 -11.69
CA ILE A 287 -6.52 8.96 -12.94
C ILE A 287 -7.49 10.12 -13.03
N VAL A 288 -6.95 11.34 -13.08
CA VAL A 288 -7.70 12.60 -13.04
C VAL A 288 -7.53 13.39 -14.35
N SER A 289 -8.48 14.31 -14.61
CA SER A 289 -8.50 15.10 -15.86
C SER A 289 -7.75 16.41 -15.77
N THR A 290 -7.61 16.97 -14.57
CA THR A 290 -7.10 18.32 -14.38
C THR A 290 -5.63 18.26 -13.96
N CYS A 291 -4.78 18.49 -14.94
CA CYS A 291 -3.37 18.65 -14.71
C CYS A 291 -2.94 19.92 -15.43
N THR A 292 -2.62 20.94 -14.67
CA THR A 292 -1.72 21.96 -15.19
C THR A 292 -0.34 21.36 -15.11
N VAL A 293 0.18 20.94 -16.24
CA VAL A 293 1.58 20.53 -16.35
C VAL A 293 2.41 21.76 -15.97
N VAL A 294 2.92 21.76 -14.76
CA VAL A 294 4.02 22.63 -14.42
C VAL A 294 5.25 21.85 -14.92
N THR A 295 5.58 22.06 -16.21
CA THR A 295 6.90 21.67 -16.69
C THR A 295 7.90 22.28 -15.72
N PRO A 296 8.78 21.52 -15.05
CA PRO A 296 9.95 22.09 -14.46
C PRO A 296 10.68 22.78 -15.62
N GLY A 297 10.57 24.08 -15.73
CA GLY A 297 11.27 24.85 -16.72
C GLY A 297 12.74 24.73 -16.41
N PHE A 298 13.41 23.77 -16.98
CA PHE A 298 14.87 23.74 -17.03
C PHE A 298 15.26 24.89 -17.96
N ASP A 299 15.70 25.99 -17.37
CA ASP A 299 16.36 27.02 -18.14
C ASP A 299 17.56 26.37 -18.84
N SER A 300 17.55 26.36 -20.16
CA SER A 300 18.64 25.80 -20.99
C SER A 300 20.00 26.39 -20.65
N ALA A 301 20.05 27.57 -20.02
CA ALA A 301 21.26 28.20 -19.48
C ALA A 301 21.79 27.44 -18.23
N GLN A 302 20.97 26.82 -17.42
CA GLN A 302 21.44 26.06 -16.26
C GLN A 302 21.99 24.69 -16.65
N VAL A 303 21.47 24.05 -17.68
CA VAL A 303 22.01 22.79 -18.22
C VAL A 303 23.39 22.99 -18.84
N ALA A 304 23.65 24.14 -19.45
CA ALA A 304 24.93 24.49 -20.06
C ALA A 304 26.04 24.82 -19.02
N SER A 305 25.69 25.09 -17.77
CA SER A 305 26.66 25.46 -16.72
C SER A 305 27.26 24.28 -15.96
N GLY A 306 26.93 23.02 -16.30
CA GLY A 306 27.49 21.82 -15.66
C GLY A 306 27.10 21.66 -14.19
N VAL A 307 26.01 22.26 -13.75
CA VAL A 307 25.46 22.06 -12.43
C VAL A 307 24.91 20.63 -12.37
N ASN A 308 25.47 19.77 -11.52
CA ASN A 308 24.89 18.49 -11.17
C ASN A 308 23.54 18.75 -10.51
N ILE A 309 22.46 18.54 -11.24
CA ILE A 309 21.12 18.54 -10.67
C ILE A 309 21.01 17.28 -9.82
N VAL A 310 21.26 17.41 -8.53
CA VAL A 310 20.86 16.39 -7.56
C VAL A 310 19.35 16.54 -7.45
N ILE A 311 18.63 15.65 -8.10
CA ILE A 311 17.19 15.47 -7.87
C ILE A 311 17.11 14.88 -6.48
N ASP A 312 16.89 15.74 -5.50
CA ASP A 312 16.72 15.34 -4.10
C ASP A 312 15.53 14.37 -4.03
N GLY A 313 15.75 13.16 -3.49
CA GLY A 313 14.95 11.94 -3.64
C GLY A 313 13.54 11.96 -3.04
N ILE A 314 12.79 13.05 -3.17
CA ILE A 314 11.45 13.17 -2.60
C ILE A 314 10.33 12.84 -3.61
N ASN A 315 10.58 12.89 -4.91
CA ASN A 315 9.54 12.58 -5.91
C ASN A 315 10.16 11.93 -7.16
N ASN A 316 10.18 10.60 -7.18
CA ASN A 316 10.59 9.82 -8.37
C ASN A 316 9.43 9.65 -9.38
N VAL A 317 8.64 10.68 -9.58
CA VAL A 317 7.65 10.75 -10.65
C VAL A 317 8.06 11.87 -11.58
N THR A 318 8.45 11.52 -12.79
CA THR A 318 8.64 12.48 -13.87
C THR A 318 7.31 12.68 -14.59
N CYS A 319 6.92 13.95 -14.74
CA CYS A 319 5.75 14.35 -15.52
C CYS A 319 6.30 14.84 -16.86
N ASP A 320 6.20 14.01 -17.90
CA ASP A 320 6.59 14.39 -19.25
C ASP A 320 5.39 14.99 -20.00
N ASP A 321 5.64 15.99 -20.88
CA ASP A 321 4.66 16.66 -21.75
C ASP A 321 4.13 15.75 -22.85
#